data_63aa465cc3a1c797e4bd5178ffef2a90
#
_entry.id   63aa465cc3a1c797e4bd5178ffef2a90
#
_cell.length_a   1.000
_cell.length_b   1.000
_cell.length_c   1.000
_cell.angle_alpha   90.00
_cell.angle_beta   90.00
_cell.angle_gamma   90.00
#
_symmetry.space_group_name_H-M   'P 1'
#
loop_
_entity.id
_entity.type
_entity.pdbx_description
1 polymer ?
#
loop_
_entity_poly.entity_id
_entity_poly.type
_entity_poly.pdbx_seq_one_letter_code
_entity_poly.pdbx_strand_id
1 'polypeptide(L)'
;VIGKRLLALFPATKSTGSFERYKEVYRTGNSQRSQSHYTAGGKDAWYDSVVAKLGEHSLMVTFADVTELNTKARELENKNYILDNIFTHSSNGISFGQVIRDQEGKIIDGKPIMANKAAIQLVGIPQDLYFSKTSVELEPNILNTPYFQKIIHTMDTGEPSLVEYQLESTGRWIEISLSRMDRDHLIIIFTDVTEIKEIELQKERLIDELKRTNAALEDFTRAASHDLKEPLRKVQLFTERLQDMLATKMNDEETILMEKVKGANKRMMLLVEDLLSYADISYGPHQLEEIDLNEKLADVLSDLELVIQEKGTTLTMDKLPVVKGYGRQLGQLFQNLISNALNYSKPGEPSAITITVNEINKADVPSHFIPDSNHYYLFQVKDNGIGFNQEYAEKIFNVFTRLHRRELYPGTGIGLSIVKKVAANHQGFVYAESEEGKGATFSVLLPRDA
;
A
#
# COMPACT_ATOMS: atom_id res chain seq x y z
N VAL A 1 -36.84 -52.94 40.46
CA VAL A 1 -35.51 -53.11 41.02
C VAL A 1 -35.51 -54.04 42.28
N ILE A 2 -36.70 -54.19 42.90
CA ILE A 2 -36.83 -55.01 44.14
C ILE A 2 -36.51 -56.49 43.85
N GLY A 3 -35.73 -57.12 44.68
CA GLY A 3 -35.34 -58.52 44.58
C GLY A 3 -34.23 -58.88 43.61
N LYS A 4 -33.60 -57.89 42.97
CA LYS A 4 -32.47 -58.13 42.05
C LYS A 4 -31.15 -57.79 42.68
N ARG A 5 -30.05 -58.48 42.29
CA ARG A 5 -28.68 -58.22 42.80
C ARG A 5 -28.16 -56.90 42.25
N LEU A 6 -27.55 -56.09 43.13
CA LEU A 6 -27.01 -54.74 42.81
C LEU A 6 -26.05 -54.79 41.62
N LEU A 7 -25.10 -55.71 41.60
CA LEU A 7 -24.11 -55.86 40.53
C LEU A 7 -24.69 -56.35 39.20
N ALA A 8 -25.88 -56.96 39.20
CA ALA A 8 -26.56 -57.35 37.97
C ALA A 8 -27.26 -56.13 37.33
N LEU A 9 -27.72 -55.17 38.14
CA LEU A 9 -28.39 -53.96 37.69
C LEU A 9 -27.39 -52.82 37.40
N PHE A 10 -26.31 -52.74 38.18
CA PHE A 10 -25.31 -51.67 38.10
C PHE A 10 -23.92 -52.28 38.10
N PRO A 11 -23.47 -52.92 36.98
CA PRO A 11 -22.15 -53.59 36.92
C PRO A 11 -20.98 -52.66 37.19
N ALA A 12 -21.09 -51.39 36.75
CA ALA A 12 -20.05 -50.35 36.94
C ALA A 12 -19.79 -50.00 38.42
N THR A 13 -20.68 -50.34 39.34
CA THR A 13 -20.51 -50.09 40.77
C THR A 13 -19.21 -50.76 41.30
N LYS A 14 -18.78 -51.86 40.68
CA LYS A 14 -17.54 -52.56 41.04
C LYS A 14 -16.29 -51.81 40.53
N SER A 15 -16.34 -51.33 39.30
CA SER A 15 -15.20 -50.61 38.67
C SER A 15 -15.03 -49.20 39.21
N THR A 16 -16.12 -48.55 39.65
CA THR A 16 -16.08 -47.20 40.24
C THR A 16 -15.65 -47.17 41.71
N GLY A 17 -15.37 -48.29 42.30
CA GLY A 17 -15.02 -48.39 43.74
C GLY A 17 -16.22 -48.20 44.68
N SER A 18 -17.40 -47.92 44.15
CA SER A 18 -18.60 -47.72 44.96
C SER A 18 -19.01 -48.97 45.76
N PHE A 19 -18.75 -50.16 45.21
CA PHE A 19 -19.07 -51.39 45.89
C PHE A 19 -18.23 -51.62 47.13
N GLU A 20 -16.93 -51.31 47.09
CA GLU A 20 -16.03 -51.40 48.28
C GLU A 20 -16.44 -50.40 49.36
N ARG A 21 -16.89 -49.24 48.98
CA ARG A 21 -17.43 -48.19 49.87
C ARG A 21 -18.73 -48.66 50.54
N TYR A 22 -19.61 -49.35 49.82
CA TYR A 22 -20.83 -49.94 50.41
C TYR A 22 -20.48 -51.00 51.47
N LYS A 23 -19.46 -51.87 51.24
CA LYS A 23 -18.98 -52.82 52.23
C LYS A 23 -18.40 -52.14 53.48
N GLU A 24 -17.68 -51.03 53.26
CA GLU A 24 -17.07 -50.28 54.37
C GLU A 24 -18.13 -49.64 55.26
N VAL A 25 -19.11 -48.94 54.66
CA VAL A 25 -20.25 -48.37 55.40
C VAL A 25 -21.06 -49.42 56.12
N TYR A 26 -21.27 -50.59 55.47
CA TYR A 26 -21.97 -51.68 56.11
C TYR A 26 -21.22 -52.20 57.33
N ARG A 27 -19.90 -52.36 57.27
CA ARG A 27 -19.04 -52.87 58.35
C ARG A 27 -18.89 -51.84 59.49
N THR A 28 -18.68 -50.54 59.16
CA THR A 28 -18.35 -49.49 60.14
C THR A 28 -19.57 -48.75 60.70
N GLY A 29 -20.65 -48.76 59.98
CA GLY A 29 -21.85 -47.96 60.30
C GLY A 29 -21.75 -46.47 59.97
N ASN A 30 -20.57 -45.99 59.59
CA ASN A 30 -20.34 -44.60 59.30
C ASN A 30 -20.85 -44.25 57.88
N SER A 31 -21.71 -43.26 57.75
CA SER A 31 -22.20 -42.81 56.43
C SER A 31 -21.07 -42.13 55.62
N GLN A 32 -21.10 -42.33 54.30
CA GLN A 32 -20.14 -41.72 53.37
C GLN A 32 -20.87 -41.03 52.24
N ARG A 33 -20.37 -39.85 51.83
CA ARG A 33 -20.81 -39.11 50.67
C ARG A 33 -19.71 -39.09 49.60
N SER A 34 -20.07 -39.26 48.35
CA SER A 34 -19.10 -39.18 47.26
C SER A 34 -19.73 -38.81 45.95
N GLN A 35 -18.99 -38.10 45.13
CA GLN A 35 -19.34 -37.88 43.73
C GLN A 35 -18.62 -38.93 42.88
N SER A 36 -19.32 -39.42 41.86
CA SER A 36 -18.80 -40.40 40.92
C SER A 36 -19.29 -40.11 39.51
N HIS A 37 -18.41 -40.27 38.52
CA HIS A 37 -18.73 -40.18 37.12
C HIS A 37 -19.13 -41.57 36.60
N TYR A 38 -20.27 -41.67 35.99
CA TYR A 38 -20.81 -42.92 35.50
C TYR A 38 -20.94 -42.90 33.98
N THR A 39 -20.17 -43.76 33.29
CA THR A 39 -20.06 -43.84 31.83
C THR A 39 -20.42 -45.22 31.31
N ALA A 40 -21.57 -45.77 31.64
CA ALA A 40 -21.98 -47.08 31.18
C ALA A 40 -23.43 -47.08 30.65
N GLY A 41 -23.74 -48.00 29.72
CA GLY A 41 -25.07 -48.18 29.17
C GLY A 41 -25.61 -46.98 28.37
N GLY A 42 -24.70 -46.20 27.72
CA GLY A 42 -25.09 -45.01 26.93
C GLY A 42 -25.41 -43.76 27.78
N LYS A 43 -25.19 -43.83 29.10
CA LYS A 43 -25.30 -42.69 30.05
C LYS A 43 -23.93 -42.19 30.42
N ASP A 44 -23.79 -40.88 30.35
CA ASP A 44 -22.63 -40.09 30.78
C ASP A 44 -23.13 -39.09 31.83
N ALA A 45 -22.98 -39.41 33.11
CA ALA A 45 -23.61 -38.61 34.18
C ALA A 45 -22.78 -38.61 35.46
N TRP A 46 -22.86 -37.52 36.20
CA TRP A 46 -22.26 -37.36 37.50
C TRP A 46 -23.31 -37.53 38.60
N TYR A 47 -23.05 -38.40 39.51
CA TYR A 47 -23.92 -38.67 40.65
C TYR A 47 -23.23 -38.31 41.96
N ASP A 48 -23.92 -37.55 42.81
CA ASP A 48 -23.60 -37.36 44.20
C ASP A 48 -24.37 -38.39 44.99
N SER A 49 -23.65 -39.30 45.64
CA SER A 49 -24.24 -40.43 46.36
C SER A 49 -23.93 -40.35 47.84
N VAL A 50 -24.93 -40.61 48.67
CA VAL A 50 -24.77 -40.80 50.11
C VAL A 50 -25.17 -42.22 50.43
N VAL A 51 -24.27 -42.90 51.14
CA VAL A 51 -24.46 -44.26 51.63
C VAL A 51 -24.52 -44.23 53.13
N ALA A 52 -25.57 -44.78 53.71
CA ALA A 52 -25.72 -44.89 55.17
C ALA A 52 -26.24 -46.29 55.56
N LYS A 53 -25.85 -46.77 56.71
CA LYS A 53 -26.34 -48.04 57.27
C LYS A 53 -27.74 -47.83 57.85
N LEU A 54 -28.67 -48.70 57.43
CA LEU A 54 -30.05 -48.66 57.90
C LEU A 54 -30.34 -50.01 58.58
N GLY A 55 -30.37 -50.01 59.91
CA GLY A 55 -30.53 -51.24 60.71
C GLY A 55 -29.31 -52.16 60.66
N GLU A 56 -29.49 -53.42 60.99
CA GLU A 56 -28.37 -54.38 61.10
C GLU A 56 -27.91 -54.94 59.72
N HIS A 57 -28.86 -55.08 58.78
CA HIS A 57 -28.61 -55.83 57.55
C HIS A 57 -28.90 -55.00 56.23
N SER A 58 -29.06 -53.66 56.32
CA SER A 58 -29.43 -52.87 55.18
C SER A 58 -28.57 -51.59 55.02
N LEU A 59 -28.38 -51.20 53.80
CA LEU A 59 -27.83 -49.86 53.40
C LEU A 59 -28.88 -49.03 52.68
N MET A 60 -28.91 -47.78 52.98
CA MET A 60 -29.64 -46.76 52.20
C MET A 60 -28.60 -46.06 51.31
N VAL A 61 -28.89 -46.00 50.02
CA VAL A 61 -28.06 -45.26 49.08
C VAL A 61 -28.98 -44.26 48.35
N THR A 62 -28.65 -42.99 48.48
CA THR A 62 -29.34 -41.90 47.74
C THR A 62 -28.43 -41.38 46.66
N PHE A 63 -29.01 -41.03 45.52
CA PHE A 63 -28.31 -40.50 44.39
C PHE A 63 -28.96 -39.16 43.98
N ALA A 64 -28.18 -38.15 43.81
CA ALA A 64 -28.56 -36.92 43.15
C ALA A 64 -27.79 -36.80 41.82
N ASP A 65 -28.48 -36.56 40.74
CA ASP A 65 -27.85 -36.27 39.46
C ASP A 65 -27.32 -34.84 39.52
N VAL A 66 -26.00 -34.71 39.43
CA VAL A 66 -25.28 -33.42 39.49
C VAL A 66 -24.56 -33.15 38.17
N THR A 67 -24.95 -33.80 37.09
CA THR A 67 -24.33 -33.68 35.78
C THR A 67 -24.34 -32.26 35.25
N GLU A 68 -25.51 -31.60 35.28
CA GLU A 68 -25.65 -30.22 34.79
C GLU A 68 -24.78 -29.24 35.63
N LEU A 69 -24.76 -29.41 36.95
CA LEU A 69 -23.95 -28.60 37.87
C LEU A 69 -22.46 -28.76 37.57
N ASN A 70 -21.96 -29.99 37.44
CA ASN A 70 -20.56 -30.25 37.14
C ASN A 70 -20.17 -29.79 35.73
N THR A 71 -21.05 -29.95 34.73
CA THR A 71 -20.82 -29.45 33.36
C THR A 71 -20.72 -27.95 33.35
N LYS A 72 -21.65 -27.23 33.97
CA LYS A 72 -21.59 -25.74 34.07
C LYS A 72 -20.36 -25.28 34.86
N ALA A 73 -19.99 -25.97 35.95
CA ALA A 73 -18.80 -25.62 36.70
C ALA A 73 -17.53 -25.75 35.86
N ARG A 74 -17.38 -26.86 35.09
CA ARG A 74 -16.25 -27.08 34.19
C ARG A 74 -16.23 -26.06 33.03
N GLU A 75 -17.38 -25.75 32.46
CA GLU A 75 -17.46 -24.73 31.41
C GLU A 75 -17.03 -23.35 31.95
N LEU A 76 -17.46 -22.98 33.13
CA LEU A 76 -17.05 -21.73 33.76
C LEU A 76 -15.56 -21.71 34.09
N GLU A 77 -15.03 -22.79 34.65
CA GLU A 77 -13.60 -22.96 34.94
C GLU A 77 -12.76 -22.80 33.63
N ASN A 78 -13.19 -23.48 32.54
CA ASN A 78 -12.52 -23.39 31.26
C ASN A 78 -12.60 -21.97 30.65
N LYS A 79 -13.75 -21.32 30.75
CA LYS A 79 -13.89 -19.92 30.32
C LYS A 79 -12.98 -19.00 31.10
N ASN A 80 -12.95 -19.14 32.44
CA ASN A 80 -12.06 -18.34 33.28
C ASN A 80 -10.58 -18.58 32.95
N TYR A 81 -10.19 -19.83 32.72
CA TYR A 81 -8.82 -20.17 32.29
C TYR A 81 -8.44 -19.52 30.97
N ILE A 82 -9.34 -19.54 29.98
CA ILE A 82 -9.10 -18.90 28.68
C ILE A 82 -8.97 -17.37 28.85
N LEU A 83 -9.88 -16.75 29.61
CA LEU A 83 -9.86 -15.30 29.85
C LEU A 83 -8.59 -14.87 30.58
N ASP A 84 -8.18 -15.62 31.59
CA ASP A 84 -6.94 -15.35 32.36
C ASP A 84 -5.70 -15.45 31.48
N ASN A 85 -5.65 -16.47 30.59
CA ASN A 85 -4.55 -16.60 29.64
C ASN A 85 -4.52 -15.45 28.63
N ILE A 86 -5.67 -15.05 28.07
CA ILE A 86 -5.75 -13.90 27.16
C ILE A 86 -5.26 -12.62 27.85
N PHE A 87 -5.73 -12.39 29.07
CA PHE A 87 -5.35 -11.23 29.86
C PHE A 87 -3.86 -11.21 30.20
N THR A 88 -3.32 -12.33 30.66
CA THR A 88 -1.94 -12.43 31.16
C THR A 88 -0.91 -12.44 30.03
N HIS A 89 -1.22 -13.12 28.90
CA HIS A 89 -0.27 -13.32 27.79
C HIS A 89 -0.47 -12.39 26.60
N SER A 90 -1.46 -11.48 26.65
CA SER A 90 -1.61 -10.45 25.62
C SER A 90 -0.35 -9.58 25.55
N SER A 91 0.13 -9.33 24.31
CA SER A 91 1.18 -8.33 24.04
C SER A 91 0.65 -6.90 24.20
N ASN A 92 -0.67 -6.71 24.03
CA ASN A 92 -1.31 -5.44 24.30
C ASN A 92 -1.51 -5.24 25.79
N GLY A 93 -1.33 -4.02 26.25
CA GLY A 93 -1.69 -3.64 27.62
C GLY A 93 -3.21 -3.66 27.76
N ILE A 94 -3.71 -4.38 28.74
CA ILE A 94 -5.13 -4.40 29.09
C ILE A 94 -5.27 -3.90 30.52
N SER A 95 -6.06 -2.85 30.72
CA SER A 95 -6.38 -2.30 32.04
C SER A 95 -7.88 -2.12 32.21
N PHE A 96 -8.34 -2.32 33.41
CA PHE A 96 -9.70 -2.01 33.84
C PHE A 96 -9.60 -0.80 34.76
N GLY A 97 -10.34 0.25 34.41
CA GLY A 97 -10.37 1.49 35.16
C GLY A 97 -11.76 1.77 35.76
N GLN A 98 -11.77 2.51 36.85
CA GLN A 98 -12.98 3.10 37.45
C GLN A 98 -12.89 4.60 37.32
N VAL A 99 -13.95 5.24 36.81
CA VAL A 99 -14.07 6.69 36.84
C VAL A 99 -14.53 7.19 38.21
N ILE A 100 -14.01 8.30 38.63
CA ILE A 100 -14.38 8.98 39.86
C ILE A 100 -15.26 10.17 39.48
N ARG A 101 -16.44 10.26 40.10
CA ARG A 101 -17.41 11.35 39.84
C ARG A 101 -17.56 12.27 41.04
N ASP A 102 -17.86 13.52 40.77
CA ASP A 102 -18.26 14.48 41.79
C ASP A 102 -19.74 14.30 42.22
N GLN A 103 -20.21 15.17 43.07
CA GLN A 103 -21.60 15.14 43.57
C GLN A 103 -22.66 15.42 42.50
N GLU A 104 -22.26 16.06 41.39
CA GLU A 104 -23.12 16.35 40.25
C GLU A 104 -23.06 15.22 39.18
N GLY A 105 -22.23 14.18 39.40
CA GLY A 105 -22.09 13.03 38.53
C GLY A 105 -21.08 13.23 37.38
N LYS A 106 -20.36 14.35 37.38
CA LYS A 106 -19.31 14.63 36.37
C LYS A 106 -18.05 13.85 36.68
N ILE A 107 -17.41 13.29 35.65
CA ILE A 107 -16.13 12.58 35.80
C ILE A 107 -15.03 13.61 36.08
N ILE A 108 -14.34 13.44 37.19
CA ILE A 108 -13.27 14.32 37.66
C ILE A 108 -11.92 13.65 37.77
N ASP A 109 -11.89 12.31 37.78
CA ASP A 109 -10.66 11.52 37.88
C ASP A 109 -10.92 10.07 37.41
N GLY A 110 -9.87 9.23 37.40
CA GLY A 110 -9.95 7.80 37.20
C GLY A 110 -8.99 7.05 38.09
N LYS A 111 -9.25 5.77 38.30
CA LYS A 111 -8.34 4.87 39.02
C LYS A 111 -8.24 3.51 38.31
N PRO A 112 -7.03 2.99 38.06
CA PRO A 112 -6.88 1.65 37.58
C PRO A 112 -7.23 0.62 38.66
N ILE A 113 -8.03 -0.40 38.32
CA ILE A 113 -8.44 -1.48 39.23
C ILE A 113 -7.61 -2.72 38.98
N MET A 114 -7.41 -3.05 37.71
CA MET A 114 -6.68 -4.24 37.27
C MET A 114 -5.95 -3.93 35.97
N ALA A 115 -4.74 -4.48 35.82
CA ALA A 115 -3.98 -4.36 34.59
C ALA A 115 -3.13 -5.59 34.40
N ASN A 116 -2.91 -6.01 33.14
CA ASN A 116 -1.99 -7.07 32.84
C ASN A 116 -0.53 -6.55 32.88
N LYS A 117 0.42 -7.48 32.79
CA LYS A 117 1.85 -7.15 32.81
C LYS A 117 2.25 -6.21 31.68
N ALA A 118 1.69 -6.40 30.47
CA ALA A 118 1.99 -5.57 29.33
C ALA A 118 1.56 -4.11 29.54
N ALA A 119 0.38 -3.86 30.14
CA ALA A 119 -0.07 -2.50 30.47
C ALA A 119 0.90 -1.78 31.41
N ILE A 120 1.34 -2.45 32.48
CA ILE A 120 2.30 -1.88 33.44
C ILE A 120 3.64 -1.56 32.75
N GLN A 121 4.11 -2.45 31.88
CA GLN A 121 5.37 -2.25 31.14
C GLN A 121 5.28 -1.09 30.12
N LEU A 122 4.14 -0.96 29.44
CA LEU A 122 3.91 0.10 28.45
C LEU A 122 3.83 1.47 29.12
N VAL A 123 3.07 1.57 30.20
CA VAL A 123 2.91 2.83 30.95
C VAL A 123 4.20 3.22 31.69
N GLY A 124 5.05 2.25 32.05
CA GLY A 124 6.35 2.49 32.67
C GLY A 124 6.28 2.98 34.12
N ILE A 125 5.12 2.85 34.78
CA ILE A 125 4.91 3.21 36.19
C ILE A 125 5.01 1.94 37.05
N PRO A 126 5.73 1.95 38.17
CA PRO A 126 5.78 0.80 39.08
C PRO A 126 4.38 0.35 39.50
N GLN A 127 4.13 -0.96 39.51
CA GLN A 127 2.81 -1.55 39.72
C GLN A 127 2.15 -1.05 41.02
N ASP A 128 2.90 -0.94 42.11
CA ASP A 128 2.38 -0.47 43.40
C ASP A 128 1.88 0.98 43.34
N LEU A 129 2.58 1.83 42.60
CA LEU A 129 2.17 3.21 42.38
C LEU A 129 0.96 3.28 41.43
N TYR A 130 0.95 2.46 40.38
CA TYR A 130 -0.11 2.43 39.39
C TYR A 130 -1.48 2.13 40.01
N PHE A 131 -1.55 1.18 40.94
CA PHE A 131 -2.81 0.81 41.62
C PHE A 131 -3.14 1.63 42.88
N SER A 132 -2.14 2.28 43.49
CA SER A 132 -2.38 3.08 44.69
C SER A 132 -2.86 4.50 44.44
N LYS A 133 -2.55 5.04 43.25
CA LYS A 133 -2.81 6.43 42.87
C LYS A 133 -3.92 6.53 41.84
N THR A 134 -4.55 7.72 41.79
CA THR A 134 -5.52 8.08 40.75
C THR A 134 -4.80 8.56 39.48
N SER A 135 -5.53 8.68 38.36
CA SER A 135 -4.98 9.16 37.10
C SER A 135 -4.41 10.58 37.22
N VAL A 136 -5.09 11.47 37.92
CA VAL A 136 -4.61 12.83 38.16
C VAL A 136 -3.38 12.87 39.07
N GLU A 137 -3.29 11.99 40.08
CA GLU A 137 -2.09 11.88 40.93
C GLU A 137 -0.87 11.31 40.19
N LEU A 138 -1.09 10.48 39.15
CA LEU A 138 -0.03 9.94 38.29
C LEU A 138 0.41 10.95 37.22
N GLU A 139 -0.56 11.64 36.61
CA GLU A 139 -0.35 12.63 35.55
C GLU A 139 -1.26 13.85 35.79
N PRO A 140 -0.78 14.91 36.47
CA PRO A 140 -1.63 16.05 36.86
C PRO A 140 -2.33 16.77 35.69
N ASN A 141 -1.76 16.73 34.49
CA ASN A 141 -2.33 17.34 33.31
C ASN A 141 -3.29 16.44 32.51
N ILE A 142 -3.52 15.20 32.96
CA ILE A 142 -4.28 14.19 32.21
C ILE A 142 -5.70 14.66 31.84
N LEU A 143 -6.34 15.46 32.69
CA LEU A 143 -7.69 15.99 32.47
C LEU A 143 -7.79 16.86 31.20
N ASN A 144 -6.69 17.50 30.81
CA ASN A 144 -6.62 18.36 29.62
C ASN A 144 -6.17 17.61 28.35
N THR A 145 -5.89 16.32 28.48
CA THR A 145 -5.43 15.50 27.36
C THR A 145 -6.58 15.03 26.47
N PRO A 146 -6.35 14.80 25.17
CA PRO A 146 -7.34 14.16 24.30
C PRO A 146 -7.77 12.78 24.81
N TYR A 147 -6.88 12.07 25.48
CA TYR A 147 -7.15 10.77 26.10
C TYR A 147 -8.27 10.87 27.15
N PHE A 148 -8.18 11.81 28.09
CA PHE A 148 -9.19 11.95 29.12
C PHE A 148 -10.55 12.43 28.58
N GLN A 149 -10.54 13.30 27.57
CA GLN A 149 -11.76 13.72 26.88
C GLN A 149 -12.46 12.53 26.19
N LYS A 150 -11.70 11.59 25.65
CA LYS A 150 -12.25 10.36 25.08
C LYS A 150 -12.80 9.41 26.15
N ILE A 151 -12.20 9.35 27.34
CA ILE A 151 -12.79 8.63 28.48
C ILE A 151 -14.16 9.19 28.81
N ILE A 152 -14.29 10.51 28.97
CA ILE A 152 -15.57 11.17 29.26
C ILE A 152 -16.58 10.83 28.18
N HIS A 153 -16.23 11.01 26.92
CA HIS A 153 -17.11 10.70 25.78
C HIS A 153 -17.58 9.24 25.79
N THR A 154 -16.67 8.29 25.96
CA THR A 154 -16.99 6.85 25.99
C THR A 154 -17.91 6.52 27.19
N MET A 155 -17.65 7.11 28.35
CA MET A 155 -18.45 6.85 29.54
C MET A 155 -19.85 7.48 29.48
N ASP A 156 -20.00 8.62 28.84
CA ASP A 156 -21.27 9.30 28.69
C ASP A 156 -22.16 8.71 27.60
N THR A 157 -21.58 8.43 26.42
CA THR A 157 -22.33 7.91 25.25
C THR A 157 -22.46 6.39 25.25
N GLY A 158 -21.45 5.67 25.78
CA GLY A 158 -21.31 4.22 25.67
C GLY A 158 -20.66 3.77 24.36
N GLU A 159 -20.32 4.68 23.46
CA GLU A 159 -19.63 4.36 22.22
C GLU A 159 -18.14 4.14 22.46
N PRO A 160 -17.53 3.07 21.92
CA PRO A 160 -16.09 2.88 22.01
C PRO A 160 -15.32 4.03 21.35
N SER A 161 -14.20 4.42 21.93
CA SER A 161 -13.34 5.47 21.40
C SER A 161 -11.92 4.94 21.18
N LEU A 162 -11.26 5.51 20.15
CA LEU A 162 -9.86 5.28 19.86
C LEU A 162 -9.12 6.61 19.95
N VAL A 163 -7.93 6.62 20.56
CA VAL A 163 -7.08 7.80 20.65
C VAL A 163 -5.61 7.40 20.62
N GLU A 164 -4.82 8.15 19.88
CA GLU A 164 -3.36 8.06 19.95
C GLU A 164 -2.86 9.06 20.98
N TYR A 165 -1.98 8.60 21.83
CA TYR A 165 -1.45 9.40 22.93
C TYR A 165 0.04 9.08 23.12
N GLN A 166 0.84 10.13 23.27
CA GLN A 166 2.25 9.95 23.62
C GLN A 166 2.40 10.01 25.15
N LEU A 167 2.83 8.92 25.74
CA LEU A 167 3.03 8.82 27.18
C LEU A 167 4.20 9.70 27.63
N GLU A 168 3.96 10.61 28.54
CA GLU A 168 5.02 11.47 29.13
C GLU A 168 6.07 10.63 29.87
N SER A 169 5.66 9.56 30.52
CA SER A 169 6.52 8.69 31.34
C SER A 169 7.59 7.94 30.53
N THR A 170 7.28 7.51 29.32
CA THR A 170 8.16 6.66 28.49
C THR A 170 8.50 7.26 27.13
N GLY A 171 7.82 8.30 26.70
CA GLY A 171 7.91 8.89 25.36
C GLY A 171 7.32 8.01 24.25
N ARG A 172 6.71 6.86 24.58
CA ARG A 172 6.11 5.93 23.62
C ARG A 172 4.80 6.45 23.07
N TRP A 173 4.55 6.15 21.81
CA TRP A 173 3.25 6.34 21.19
C TRP A 173 2.37 5.14 21.43
N ILE A 174 1.25 5.36 22.06
CA ILE A 174 0.28 4.33 22.40
C ILE A 174 -1.04 4.65 21.71
N GLU A 175 -1.57 3.67 20.99
CA GLU A 175 -2.95 3.67 20.56
C GLU A 175 -3.81 3.09 21.68
N ILE A 176 -4.79 3.86 22.15
CA ILE A 176 -5.64 3.51 23.29
C ILE A 176 -7.05 3.30 22.80
N SER A 177 -7.56 2.09 22.96
CA SER A 177 -8.97 1.76 22.74
C SER A 177 -9.70 1.76 24.07
N LEU A 178 -10.81 2.49 24.14
CA LEU A 178 -11.65 2.69 25.31
C LEU A 178 -13.02 2.07 25.07
N SER A 179 -13.49 1.26 26.02
CA SER A 179 -14.83 0.66 25.97
C SER A 179 -15.48 0.70 27.36
N ARG A 180 -16.73 1.18 27.41
CA ARG A 180 -17.50 1.21 28.66
C ARG A 180 -17.98 -0.20 29.02
N MET A 181 -17.74 -0.64 30.25
CA MET A 181 -18.28 -1.87 30.80
C MET A 181 -19.64 -1.65 31.47
N ASP A 182 -19.69 -0.67 32.33
CA ASP A 182 -20.90 -0.25 33.06
C ASP A 182 -20.87 1.26 33.34
N ARG A 183 -21.67 1.75 34.30
CA ARG A 183 -21.77 3.17 34.62
C ARG A 183 -20.44 3.79 35.03
N ASP A 184 -19.59 3.03 35.76
CA ASP A 184 -18.41 3.58 36.42
C ASP A 184 -17.12 2.88 36.00
N HIS A 185 -17.20 1.79 35.20
CA HIS A 185 -16.05 0.99 34.79
C HIS A 185 -15.85 0.98 33.27
N LEU A 186 -14.57 0.99 32.86
CA LEU A 186 -14.15 0.92 31.47
C LEU A 186 -12.98 -0.07 31.29
N ILE A 187 -12.90 -0.59 30.07
CA ILE A 187 -11.74 -1.35 29.57
C ILE A 187 -10.88 -0.40 28.76
N ILE A 188 -9.58 -0.44 29.00
CA ILE A 188 -8.57 0.33 28.31
C ILE A 188 -7.59 -0.68 27.71
N ILE A 189 -7.42 -0.64 26.39
CA ILE A 189 -6.43 -1.47 25.67
C ILE A 189 -5.38 -0.54 25.11
N PHE A 190 -4.13 -0.80 25.45
CA PHE A 190 -2.95 -0.06 24.99
C PHE A 190 -2.20 -0.88 23.96
N THR A 191 -1.99 -0.33 22.79
CA THR A 191 -1.16 -0.91 21.72
C THR A 191 0.04 0.00 21.50
N ASP A 192 1.25 -0.52 21.60
CA ASP A 192 2.46 0.24 21.28
C ASP A 192 2.55 0.43 19.77
N VAL A 193 2.46 1.67 19.32
CA VAL A 193 2.55 2.07 17.90
C VAL A 193 3.79 2.94 17.64
N THR A 194 4.75 2.94 18.55
CA THR A 194 5.95 3.79 18.47
C THR A 194 6.72 3.54 17.19
N GLU A 195 6.99 2.27 16.86
CA GLU A 195 7.71 1.90 15.63
C GLU A 195 6.96 2.34 14.36
N ILE A 196 5.64 2.19 14.36
CA ILE A 196 4.79 2.61 13.24
C ILE A 196 4.89 4.13 13.07
N LYS A 197 4.79 4.89 14.15
CA LYS A 197 4.90 6.35 14.13
C LYS A 197 6.28 6.85 13.70
N GLU A 198 7.34 6.18 14.15
CA GLU A 198 8.70 6.51 13.73
C GLU A 198 8.89 6.28 12.22
N ILE A 199 8.37 5.16 11.70
CA ILE A 199 8.40 4.86 10.25
C ILE A 199 7.58 5.89 9.47
N GLU A 200 6.39 6.26 9.92
CA GLU A 200 5.56 7.30 9.29
C GLU A 200 6.31 8.64 9.21
N LEU A 201 6.87 9.10 10.32
CA LEU A 201 7.63 10.35 10.38
C LEU A 201 8.89 10.31 9.51
N GLN A 202 9.58 9.17 9.46
CA GLN A 202 10.74 9.00 8.59
C GLN A 202 10.33 9.04 7.11
N LYS A 203 9.23 8.38 6.75
CA LYS A 203 8.66 8.42 5.40
C LYS A 203 8.30 9.84 4.97
N GLU A 204 7.66 10.62 5.84
CA GLU A 204 7.32 12.02 5.57
C GLU A 204 8.56 12.86 5.31
N ARG A 205 9.60 12.72 6.16
CA ARG A 205 10.87 13.43 5.98
C ARG A 205 11.55 13.08 4.66
N LEU A 206 11.58 11.80 4.29
CA LEU A 206 12.16 11.35 3.02
C LEU A 206 11.37 11.87 1.82
N ILE A 207 10.05 11.93 1.90
CA ILE A 207 9.20 12.51 0.86
C ILE A 207 9.50 14.01 0.69
N ASP A 208 9.65 14.75 1.79
CA ASP A 208 9.96 16.17 1.74
C ASP A 208 11.38 16.45 1.21
N GLU A 209 12.35 15.64 1.61
CA GLU A 209 13.71 15.71 1.08
C GLU A 209 13.75 15.41 -0.42
N LEU A 210 13.03 14.37 -0.86
CA LEU A 210 12.90 14.01 -2.26
C LEU A 210 12.27 15.14 -3.08
N LYS A 211 11.18 15.76 -2.57
CA LYS A 211 10.55 16.91 -3.21
C LYS A 211 11.50 18.10 -3.36
N ARG A 212 12.25 18.44 -2.31
CA ARG A 212 13.23 19.55 -2.33
C ARG A 212 14.36 19.28 -3.32
N THR A 213 14.91 18.07 -3.30
CA THR A 213 15.99 17.68 -4.21
C THR A 213 15.53 17.71 -5.66
N ASN A 214 14.31 17.25 -5.90
CA ASN A 214 13.69 17.27 -7.20
C ASN A 214 13.51 18.71 -7.71
N ALA A 215 12.95 19.60 -6.88
CA ALA A 215 12.76 21.01 -7.23
C ALA A 215 14.12 21.70 -7.52
N ALA A 216 15.14 21.44 -6.72
CA ALA A 216 16.49 21.98 -6.93
C ALA A 216 17.11 21.49 -8.25
N LEU A 217 16.90 20.21 -8.61
CA LEU A 217 17.36 19.65 -9.88
C LEU A 217 16.64 20.30 -11.09
N GLU A 218 15.37 20.64 -10.94
CA GLU A 218 14.60 21.36 -11.95
C GLU A 218 15.15 22.77 -12.20
N ASP A 219 15.25 23.54 -11.13
CA ASP A 219 15.76 24.90 -11.21
C ASP A 219 17.16 24.92 -11.81
N PHE A 220 18.03 23.97 -11.41
CA PHE A 220 19.34 23.80 -12.01
C PHE A 220 19.27 23.48 -13.50
N THR A 221 18.39 22.52 -13.90
CA THR A 221 18.25 22.11 -15.31
C THR A 221 17.74 23.27 -16.17
N ARG A 222 16.76 24.03 -15.64
CA ARG A 222 16.21 25.21 -16.34
C ARG A 222 17.23 26.34 -16.50
N ALA A 223 17.94 26.68 -15.42
CA ALA A 223 18.99 27.70 -15.43
C ALA A 223 20.15 27.30 -16.36
N ALA A 224 20.68 26.09 -16.20
CA ALA A 224 21.77 25.59 -17.03
C ALA A 224 21.41 25.55 -18.53
N SER A 225 20.18 25.18 -18.84
CA SER A 225 19.72 25.12 -20.24
C SER A 225 19.54 26.51 -20.85
N HIS A 226 19.04 27.49 -20.08
CA HIS A 226 18.99 28.88 -20.52
C HIS A 226 20.39 29.41 -20.83
N ASP A 227 21.32 29.17 -19.91
CA ASP A 227 22.71 29.64 -20.03
C ASP A 227 23.49 28.94 -21.15
N LEU A 228 23.09 27.73 -21.53
CA LEU A 228 23.62 27.02 -22.71
C LEU A 228 23.01 27.49 -24.03
N LYS A 229 21.70 27.84 -24.05
CA LYS A 229 21.04 28.32 -25.28
C LYS A 229 21.59 29.64 -25.76
N GLU A 230 21.89 30.57 -24.88
CA GLU A 230 22.36 31.92 -25.26
C GLU A 230 23.69 31.89 -26.06
N PRO A 231 24.76 31.24 -25.59
CA PRO A 231 26.03 31.14 -26.34
C PRO A 231 25.86 30.36 -27.65
N LEU A 232 25.06 29.29 -27.67
CA LEU A 232 24.80 28.52 -28.89
C LEU A 232 24.09 29.37 -29.97
N ARG A 233 23.11 30.19 -29.56
CA ARG A 233 22.43 31.15 -30.46
C ARG A 233 23.42 32.19 -31.01
N LYS A 234 24.36 32.69 -30.19
CA LYS A 234 25.42 33.60 -30.64
C LYS A 234 26.33 32.92 -31.66
N VAL A 235 26.73 31.66 -31.40
CA VAL A 235 27.52 30.87 -32.37
C VAL A 235 26.77 30.72 -33.70
N GLN A 236 25.50 30.40 -33.67
CA GLN A 236 24.67 30.30 -34.88
C GLN A 236 24.67 31.61 -35.66
N LEU A 237 24.33 32.74 -35.00
CA LEU A 237 24.26 34.04 -35.60
C LEU A 237 25.58 34.46 -36.25
N PHE A 238 26.72 34.26 -35.54
CA PHE A 238 28.02 34.64 -36.08
C PHE A 238 28.47 33.70 -37.20
N THR A 239 28.13 32.44 -37.16
CA THR A 239 28.46 31.47 -38.23
C THR A 239 27.65 31.81 -39.51
N GLU A 240 26.36 32.12 -39.40
CA GLU A 240 25.52 32.56 -40.49
C GLU A 240 26.07 33.87 -41.11
N ARG A 241 26.39 34.85 -40.27
CA ARG A 241 26.94 36.13 -40.73
C ARG A 241 28.30 35.97 -41.40
N LEU A 242 29.17 35.09 -40.92
CA LEU A 242 30.45 34.77 -41.54
C LEU A 242 30.23 34.11 -42.90
N GLN A 243 29.28 33.16 -43.00
CA GLN A 243 28.95 32.50 -44.26
C GLN A 243 28.47 33.54 -45.31
N ASP A 244 27.57 34.45 -44.90
CA ASP A 244 27.10 35.52 -45.81
C ASP A 244 28.23 36.44 -46.26
N MET A 245 29.10 36.88 -45.37
CA MET A 245 30.22 37.76 -45.68
C MET A 245 31.28 37.11 -46.59
N LEU A 246 31.45 35.79 -46.49
CA LEU A 246 32.47 35.04 -47.20
C LEU A 246 31.90 34.22 -48.36
N ALA A 247 30.61 34.27 -48.64
CA ALA A 247 29.93 33.40 -49.62
C ALA A 247 30.57 33.35 -51.00
N THR A 248 31.18 34.48 -51.47
CA THR A 248 31.88 34.56 -52.76
C THR A 248 33.38 34.34 -52.66
N LYS A 249 33.94 34.11 -51.47
CA LYS A 249 35.40 34.03 -51.21
C LYS A 249 35.83 32.66 -50.65
N MET A 250 34.88 31.84 -50.19
CA MET A 250 35.18 30.54 -49.62
C MET A 250 35.45 29.52 -50.74
N ASN A 251 36.46 28.68 -50.52
CA ASN A 251 36.67 27.49 -51.31
C ASN A 251 35.76 26.33 -50.82
N ASP A 252 35.72 25.24 -51.55
CA ASP A 252 34.87 24.08 -51.23
C ASP A 252 35.16 23.49 -49.88
N GLU A 253 36.43 23.45 -49.45
CA GLU A 253 36.85 22.88 -48.15
C GLU A 253 36.37 23.79 -46.99
N GLU A 254 36.51 25.09 -47.11
CA GLU A 254 36.02 26.09 -46.15
C GLU A 254 34.50 26.03 -46.01
N THR A 255 33.77 25.88 -47.15
CA THR A 255 32.32 25.72 -47.16
C THR A 255 31.89 24.44 -46.44
N ILE A 256 32.57 23.31 -46.66
CA ILE A 256 32.32 22.07 -45.97
C ILE A 256 32.57 22.21 -44.44
N LEU A 257 33.65 22.91 -44.03
CA LEU A 257 33.94 23.14 -42.62
C LEU A 257 32.88 24.01 -41.96
N MET A 258 32.40 25.07 -42.67
CA MET A 258 31.36 25.93 -42.17
C MET A 258 30.04 25.17 -41.95
N GLU A 259 29.63 24.33 -42.91
CA GLU A 259 28.45 23.48 -42.75
C GLU A 259 28.59 22.46 -41.61
N LYS A 260 29.80 21.89 -41.38
CA LYS A 260 30.05 21.06 -40.21
C LYS A 260 29.89 21.79 -38.89
N VAL A 261 30.34 23.07 -38.79
CA VAL A 261 30.18 23.91 -37.59
C VAL A 261 28.70 24.22 -37.36
N LYS A 262 27.97 24.64 -38.40
CA LYS A 262 26.52 24.89 -38.32
C LYS A 262 25.76 23.64 -37.90
N GLY A 263 26.05 22.51 -38.49
CA GLY A 263 25.44 21.24 -38.16
C GLY A 263 25.75 20.79 -36.71
N ALA A 264 26.97 21.05 -36.20
CA ALA A 264 27.32 20.77 -34.82
C ALA A 264 26.55 21.69 -33.84
N ASN A 265 26.47 22.99 -34.14
CA ASN A 265 25.75 23.97 -33.32
C ASN A 265 24.23 23.67 -33.28
N LYS A 266 23.60 23.38 -34.44
CA LYS A 266 22.19 22.97 -34.51
C LYS A 266 21.91 21.75 -33.64
N ARG A 267 22.80 20.77 -33.66
CA ARG A 267 22.65 19.56 -32.79
C ARG A 267 22.73 19.90 -31.30
N MET A 268 23.67 20.79 -30.90
CA MET A 268 23.75 21.21 -29.49
C MET A 268 22.48 21.94 -29.06
N MET A 269 21.92 22.79 -29.90
CA MET A 269 20.65 23.45 -29.60
C MET A 269 19.50 22.44 -29.41
N LEU A 270 19.36 21.47 -30.31
CA LEU A 270 18.36 20.41 -30.18
C LEU A 270 18.54 19.58 -28.89
N LEU A 271 19.79 19.25 -28.52
CA LEU A 271 20.05 18.50 -27.28
C LEU A 271 19.62 19.31 -26.05
N VAL A 272 19.88 20.62 -26.00
CA VAL A 272 19.48 21.51 -24.92
C VAL A 272 17.96 21.65 -24.86
N GLU A 273 17.30 21.75 -26.02
CA GLU A 273 15.83 21.81 -26.12
C GLU A 273 15.15 20.54 -25.64
N ASP A 274 15.65 19.38 -26.07
CA ASP A 274 15.12 18.10 -25.64
C ASP A 274 15.35 17.84 -24.15
N LEU A 275 16.50 18.27 -23.59
CA LEU A 275 16.78 18.16 -22.17
C LEU A 275 15.83 19.03 -21.34
N LEU A 276 15.55 20.27 -21.79
CA LEU A 276 14.55 21.12 -21.17
C LEU A 276 13.15 20.50 -21.24
N SER A 277 12.75 20.00 -22.42
CA SER A 277 11.47 19.33 -22.60
C SER A 277 11.31 18.14 -21.66
N TYR A 278 12.37 17.35 -21.49
CA TYR A 278 12.39 16.24 -20.55
C TYR A 278 12.23 16.70 -19.09
N ALA A 279 12.87 17.82 -18.72
CA ALA A 279 12.74 18.41 -17.39
C ALA A 279 11.32 18.99 -17.18
N ASP A 280 10.79 19.76 -18.12
CA ASP A 280 9.46 20.40 -18.04
C ASP A 280 8.34 19.37 -17.91
N ILE A 281 8.44 18.22 -18.59
CA ILE A 281 7.48 17.10 -18.48
C ILE A 281 7.43 16.55 -17.06
N SER A 282 8.53 16.64 -16.32
CA SER A 282 8.60 16.12 -14.95
C SER A 282 7.84 17.01 -13.95
N TYR A 283 7.63 18.32 -14.21
CA TYR A 283 7.49 19.29 -13.13
C TYR A 283 6.55 20.48 -13.35
N GLY A 284 5.98 20.66 -14.53
CA GLY A 284 5.07 21.79 -14.75
C GLY A 284 3.74 21.64 -13.97
N PRO A 285 3.06 22.74 -13.62
CA PRO A 285 1.69 22.68 -13.14
C PRO A 285 0.81 22.15 -14.26
N HIS A 286 0.47 20.89 -14.19
CA HIS A 286 -0.33 20.22 -15.18
C HIS A 286 -1.76 20.11 -14.67
N GLN A 287 -2.68 20.77 -15.38
CA GLN A 287 -4.10 20.59 -15.15
C GLN A 287 -4.55 19.37 -15.98
N LEU A 288 -5.10 18.37 -15.32
CA LEU A 288 -5.74 17.24 -15.98
C LEU A 288 -6.99 17.75 -16.70
N GLU A 289 -7.07 17.49 -17.99
CA GLU A 289 -8.18 17.91 -18.84
C GLU A 289 -8.62 16.77 -19.78
N GLU A 290 -9.84 16.84 -20.27
CA GLU A 290 -10.31 15.95 -21.33
C GLU A 290 -9.75 16.42 -22.67
N ILE A 291 -9.03 15.52 -23.36
CA ILE A 291 -8.28 15.83 -24.57
C ILE A 291 -8.80 14.97 -25.71
N ASP A 292 -9.31 15.60 -26.75
CA ASP A 292 -9.55 14.91 -28.03
C ASP A 292 -8.21 14.67 -28.72
N LEU A 293 -7.81 13.37 -28.73
CA LEU A 293 -6.55 12.99 -29.35
C LEU A 293 -6.55 13.15 -30.88
N ASN A 294 -7.74 13.22 -31.53
CA ASN A 294 -7.79 13.47 -32.98
C ASN A 294 -7.36 14.92 -33.29
N GLU A 295 -7.86 15.87 -32.52
CA GLU A 295 -7.46 17.29 -32.65
C GLU A 295 -5.97 17.45 -32.35
N LYS A 296 -5.53 16.87 -31.23
CA LYS A 296 -4.13 16.94 -30.81
C LYS A 296 -3.16 16.33 -31.84
N LEU A 297 -3.56 15.23 -32.44
CA LEU A 297 -2.75 14.57 -33.48
C LEU A 297 -2.75 15.36 -34.78
N ALA A 298 -3.86 16.01 -35.14
CA ALA A 298 -3.93 16.90 -36.28
C ALA A 298 -2.92 18.07 -36.16
N ASP A 299 -2.79 18.69 -34.98
CA ASP A 299 -1.77 19.68 -34.68
C ASP A 299 -0.35 19.15 -34.96
N VAL A 300 -0.04 17.98 -34.40
CA VAL A 300 1.28 17.33 -34.57
C VAL A 300 1.56 16.99 -36.02
N LEU A 301 0.58 16.51 -36.76
CA LEU A 301 0.73 16.22 -38.21
C LEU A 301 0.92 17.46 -39.05
N SER A 302 0.27 18.55 -38.72
CA SER A 302 0.49 19.85 -39.34
C SER A 302 1.92 20.35 -39.15
N ASP A 303 2.49 20.20 -37.96
CA ASP A 303 3.88 20.56 -37.68
C ASP A 303 4.90 19.69 -38.47
N LEU A 304 4.54 18.45 -38.81
CA LEU A 304 5.38 17.51 -39.54
C LEU A 304 5.07 17.41 -41.03
N GLU A 305 4.12 18.22 -41.55
CA GLU A 305 3.57 18.13 -42.90
C GLU A 305 4.68 18.13 -43.98
N LEU A 306 5.61 19.06 -43.89
CA LEU A 306 6.71 19.19 -44.86
C LEU A 306 7.57 17.93 -44.91
N VAL A 307 7.91 17.36 -43.76
CA VAL A 307 8.74 16.17 -43.66
C VAL A 307 7.98 14.95 -44.21
N ILE A 308 6.67 14.87 -43.93
CA ILE A 308 5.80 13.78 -44.43
C ILE A 308 5.73 13.86 -45.96
N GLN A 309 5.58 15.06 -46.56
CA GLN A 309 5.55 15.28 -48.02
C GLN A 309 6.90 14.98 -48.64
N GLU A 310 8.01 15.47 -48.09
CA GLU A 310 9.37 15.22 -48.62
C GLU A 310 9.72 13.72 -48.66
N LYS A 311 9.26 12.95 -47.64
CA LYS A 311 9.51 11.52 -47.58
C LYS A 311 8.47 10.64 -48.28
N GLY A 312 7.41 11.28 -48.83
CA GLY A 312 6.32 10.55 -49.48
C GLY A 312 5.63 9.55 -48.57
N THR A 313 5.51 9.91 -47.26
CA THR A 313 4.99 9.01 -46.24
C THR A 313 3.48 8.84 -46.33
N THR A 314 3.03 7.58 -46.40
CA THR A 314 1.61 7.24 -46.24
C THR A 314 1.27 7.08 -44.77
N LEU A 315 0.33 7.90 -44.26
CA LEU A 315 -0.12 7.84 -42.89
C LEU A 315 -1.55 7.33 -42.84
N THR A 316 -1.76 6.27 -42.05
CA THR A 316 -3.09 5.69 -41.77
C THR A 316 -3.38 5.79 -40.29
N MET A 317 -4.56 6.19 -39.91
CA MET A 317 -4.90 6.43 -38.51
C MET A 317 -6.34 6.02 -38.20
N ASP A 318 -6.53 5.32 -37.10
CA ASP A 318 -7.84 5.05 -36.53
C ASP A 318 -8.42 6.33 -35.89
N LYS A 319 -9.73 6.35 -35.66
CA LYS A 319 -10.36 7.39 -34.84
C LYS A 319 -9.94 7.18 -33.39
N LEU A 320 -9.27 8.18 -32.81
CA LEU A 320 -8.75 8.13 -31.45
C LEU A 320 -9.81 8.55 -30.42
N PRO A 321 -9.75 8.04 -29.17
CA PRO A 321 -10.64 8.42 -28.09
C PRO A 321 -10.30 9.81 -27.52
N VAL A 322 -11.24 10.35 -26.74
CA VAL A 322 -10.98 11.39 -25.77
C VAL A 322 -10.38 10.73 -24.53
N VAL A 323 -9.27 11.27 -24.05
CA VAL A 323 -8.59 10.78 -22.85
C VAL A 323 -8.40 11.91 -21.85
N LYS A 324 -8.38 11.58 -20.58
CA LYS A 324 -8.05 12.52 -19.53
C LYS A 324 -6.54 12.54 -19.30
N GLY A 325 -5.94 13.71 -19.40
CA GLY A 325 -4.49 13.80 -19.36
C GLY A 325 -3.95 15.22 -19.45
N TYR A 326 -2.68 15.31 -19.77
CA TYR A 326 -1.95 16.58 -19.95
C TYR A 326 -1.72 16.83 -21.43
N GLY A 327 -2.51 17.75 -22.04
CA GLY A 327 -2.55 17.96 -23.49
C GLY A 327 -1.20 18.24 -24.14
N ARG A 328 -0.34 19.03 -23.49
CA ARG A 328 1.02 19.31 -23.98
C ARG A 328 1.89 18.04 -23.98
N GLN A 329 1.80 17.21 -22.93
CA GLN A 329 2.59 15.99 -22.82
C GLN A 329 2.15 14.95 -23.85
N LEU A 330 0.84 14.76 -24.06
CA LEU A 330 0.33 13.83 -25.06
C LEU A 330 0.69 14.27 -26.47
N GLY A 331 0.65 15.56 -26.78
CA GLY A 331 1.16 16.10 -28.06
C GLY A 331 2.64 15.76 -28.27
N GLN A 332 3.48 15.97 -27.25
CA GLN A 332 4.90 15.66 -27.29
C GLN A 332 5.17 14.15 -27.45
N LEU A 333 4.37 13.29 -26.84
CA LEU A 333 4.45 11.85 -26.98
C LEU A 333 4.24 11.43 -28.43
N PHE A 334 3.14 11.85 -29.05
CA PHE A 334 2.86 11.49 -30.45
C PHE A 334 3.88 12.12 -31.41
N GLN A 335 4.29 13.38 -31.19
CA GLN A 335 5.33 14.04 -31.98
C GLN A 335 6.63 13.24 -31.96
N ASN A 336 7.08 12.75 -30.79
CA ASN A 336 8.29 11.94 -30.71
C ASN A 336 8.16 10.59 -31.43
N LEU A 337 7.01 9.90 -31.31
CA LEU A 337 6.79 8.64 -31.96
C LEU A 337 6.73 8.78 -33.48
N ILE A 338 5.98 9.76 -34.00
CA ILE A 338 5.84 9.99 -35.45
C ILE A 338 7.15 10.51 -36.05
N SER A 339 7.83 11.42 -35.37
CA SER A 339 9.14 11.91 -35.81
C SER A 339 10.18 10.79 -35.86
N ASN A 340 10.18 9.86 -34.90
CA ASN A 340 11.04 8.67 -34.95
C ASN A 340 10.70 7.79 -36.15
N ALA A 341 9.43 7.49 -36.41
CA ALA A 341 8.99 6.71 -37.56
C ALA A 341 9.46 7.34 -38.88
N LEU A 342 9.34 8.67 -39.00
CA LEU A 342 9.84 9.42 -40.16
C LEU A 342 11.36 9.36 -40.25
N ASN A 343 12.09 9.57 -39.16
CA ASN A 343 13.55 9.63 -39.16
C ASN A 343 14.23 8.29 -39.51
N TYR A 344 13.63 7.18 -39.05
CA TYR A 344 14.16 5.82 -39.26
C TYR A 344 13.55 5.10 -40.48
N SER A 345 12.93 5.84 -41.43
CA SER A 345 12.45 5.28 -42.70
C SER A 345 13.60 4.77 -43.55
N LYS A 346 13.33 3.75 -44.39
CA LYS A 346 14.33 3.18 -45.31
C LYS A 346 14.57 4.13 -46.46
N PRO A 347 15.84 4.38 -46.85
CA PRO A 347 16.14 5.16 -48.02
C PRO A 347 15.63 4.47 -49.31
N GLY A 348 14.90 5.22 -50.13
CA GLY A 348 14.42 4.73 -51.45
C GLY A 348 13.16 3.85 -51.41
N GLU A 349 12.60 3.56 -50.23
CA GLU A 349 11.32 2.88 -50.07
C GLU A 349 10.24 3.86 -49.62
N PRO A 350 8.97 3.72 -50.06
CA PRO A 350 7.88 4.53 -49.52
C PRO A 350 7.71 4.29 -48.03
N SER A 351 7.73 5.37 -47.26
CA SER A 351 7.49 5.30 -45.82
C SER A 351 5.98 5.11 -45.51
N ALA A 352 5.67 4.24 -44.58
CA ALA A 352 4.31 4.02 -44.12
C ALA A 352 4.24 4.06 -42.58
N ILE A 353 3.30 4.83 -42.04
CA ILE A 353 3.06 4.93 -40.61
C ILE A 353 1.59 4.60 -40.36
N THR A 354 1.34 3.67 -39.46
CA THR A 354 -0.02 3.29 -39.03
C THR A 354 -0.19 3.55 -37.54
N ILE A 355 -1.23 4.30 -37.18
CA ILE A 355 -1.59 4.61 -35.79
C ILE A 355 -2.90 3.91 -35.50
N THR A 356 -2.91 2.97 -34.54
CA THR A 356 -4.10 2.25 -34.13
C THR A 356 -4.37 2.42 -32.64
N VAL A 357 -5.63 2.23 -32.25
CA VAL A 357 -6.04 2.23 -30.87
C VAL A 357 -6.97 1.06 -30.60
N ASN A 358 -6.71 0.34 -29.51
CA ASN A 358 -7.55 -0.76 -29.02
C ASN A 358 -7.84 -0.58 -27.54
N GLU A 359 -9.06 -0.94 -27.15
CA GLU A 359 -9.38 -1.07 -25.73
C GLU A 359 -8.94 -2.46 -25.26
N ILE A 360 -8.19 -2.53 -24.17
CA ILE A 360 -7.74 -3.78 -23.56
C ILE A 360 -8.06 -3.82 -22.07
N ASN A 361 -8.25 -5.02 -21.55
CA ASN A 361 -8.48 -5.25 -20.13
C ASN A 361 -7.16 -5.47 -19.39
N LYS A 362 -7.20 -5.29 -18.09
CA LYS A 362 -6.08 -5.57 -17.17
C LYS A 362 -5.41 -6.93 -17.40
N ALA A 363 -6.17 -7.96 -17.78
CA ALA A 363 -5.66 -9.30 -18.02
C ALA A 363 -4.76 -9.42 -19.28
N ASP A 364 -4.94 -8.49 -20.22
CA ASP A 364 -4.25 -8.51 -21.52
C ASP A 364 -2.99 -7.62 -21.54
N VAL A 365 -2.70 -6.97 -20.42
CA VAL A 365 -1.54 -6.08 -20.25
C VAL A 365 -0.26 -6.92 -20.12
N PRO A 366 0.89 -6.47 -20.65
CA PRO A 366 2.16 -7.18 -20.51
C PRO A 366 2.51 -7.48 -19.05
N SER A 367 2.98 -8.70 -18.77
CA SER A 367 3.21 -9.23 -17.40
C SER A 367 4.24 -8.45 -16.57
N HIS A 368 5.08 -7.64 -17.19
CA HIS A 368 6.09 -6.80 -16.54
C HIS A 368 5.57 -5.39 -16.16
N PHE A 369 4.31 -5.09 -16.48
CA PHE A 369 3.61 -3.88 -16.03
C PHE A 369 2.62 -4.24 -14.92
N ILE A 370 2.61 -3.47 -13.82
CA ILE A 370 1.64 -3.62 -12.72
C ILE A 370 0.52 -2.61 -12.98
N PRO A 371 -0.65 -3.07 -13.47
CA PRO A 371 -1.72 -2.16 -13.86
C PRO A 371 -2.53 -1.67 -12.66
N ASP A 372 -2.74 -0.36 -12.57
CA ASP A 372 -3.56 0.30 -11.54
C ASP A 372 -5.04 0.44 -11.95
N SER A 373 -5.34 0.41 -13.26
CA SER A 373 -6.70 0.47 -13.79
C SER A 373 -7.18 -0.89 -14.31
N ASN A 374 -8.49 -1.07 -14.47
CA ASN A 374 -9.08 -2.26 -15.05
C ASN A 374 -9.16 -2.22 -16.58
N HIS A 375 -9.15 -1.03 -17.18
CA HIS A 375 -9.28 -0.80 -18.62
C HIS A 375 -8.22 0.17 -19.10
N TYR A 376 -7.62 -0.13 -20.24
CA TYR A 376 -6.58 0.66 -20.88
C TYR A 376 -6.89 0.90 -22.35
N TYR A 377 -6.45 2.03 -22.89
CA TYR A 377 -6.26 2.24 -24.31
C TYR A 377 -4.84 1.84 -24.68
N LEU A 378 -4.70 0.93 -25.65
CA LEU A 378 -3.44 0.56 -26.27
C LEU A 378 -3.28 1.32 -27.57
N PHE A 379 -2.45 2.36 -27.58
CA PHE A 379 -2.05 3.09 -28.76
C PHE A 379 -0.83 2.44 -29.37
N GLN A 380 -0.85 2.19 -30.68
CA GLN A 380 0.28 1.61 -31.39
C GLN A 380 0.65 2.50 -32.57
N VAL A 381 1.93 2.88 -32.62
CA VAL A 381 2.52 3.60 -33.78
C VAL A 381 3.46 2.62 -34.46
N LYS A 382 3.06 2.14 -35.62
CA LYS A 382 3.81 1.18 -36.44
C LYS A 382 4.41 1.85 -37.65
N ASP A 383 5.69 1.58 -37.93
CA ASP A 383 6.41 1.99 -39.11
C ASP A 383 6.95 0.78 -39.91
N ASN A 384 7.27 1.01 -41.19
CA ASN A 384 7.94 0.06 -42.05
C ASN A 384 9.44 0.39 -42.23
N GLY A 385 10.03 1.08 -41.27
CA GLY A 385 11.40 1.57 -41.29
C GLY A 385 12.47 0.48 -41.18
N ILE A 386 13.68 0.90 -40.82
CA ILE A 386 14.84 -0.02 -40.69
C ILE A 386 14.69 -1.01 -39.53
N GLY A 387 13.83 -0.74 -38.55
CA GLY A 387 13.72 -1.56 -37.38
C GLY A 387 15.00 -1.61 -36.51
N PHE A 388 14.99 -2.47 -35.49
CA PHE A 388 16.14 -2.74 -34.64
C PHE A 388 16.03 -4.12 -34.01
N ASN A 389 17.16 -4.63 -33.48
CA ASN A 389 17.17 -5.91 -32.76
C ASN A 389 16.37 -5.81 -31.46
N GLN A 390 15.44 -6.75 -31.21
CA GLN A 390 14.54 -6.79 -30.07
C GLN A 390 15.25 -6.73 -28.69
N GLU A 391 16.52 -7.17 -28.62
CA GLU A 391 17.34 -7.06 -27.39
C GLU A 391 17.50 -5.61 -26.88
N TYR A 392 17.32 -4.64 -27.75
CA TYR A 392 17.44 -3.22 -27.42
C TYR A 392 16.10 -2.55 -27.04
N ALA A 393 14.98 -3.28 -27.11
CA ALA A 393 13.64 -2.72 -26.92
C ALA A 393 13.43 -2.00 -25.58
N GLU A 394 14.07 -2.45 -24.52
CA GLU A 394 14.05 -1.76 -23.23
C GLU A 394 15.05 -0.59 -23.17
N LYS A 395 16.21 -0.77 -23.79
CA LYS A 395 17.31 0.20 -23.72
C LYS A 395 17.03 1.49 -24.49
N ILE A 396 16.25 1.41 -25.59
CA ILE A 396 15.93 2.59 -26.43
C ILE A 396 15.16 3.69 -25.71
N PHE A 397 14.50 3.36 -24.58
CA PHE A 397 13.78 4.33 -23.73
C PHE A 397 14.68 5.00 -22.68
N ASN A 398 15.96 4.64 -22.60
CA ASN A 398 16.91 5.31 -21.71
C ASN A 398 17.42 6.59 -22.35
N VAL A 399 17.66 7.62 -21.53
CA VAL A 399 18.16 8.94 -21.97
C VAL A 399 19.50 8.77 -22.70
N PHE A 400 19.68 9.48 -23.83
CA PHE A 400 20.88 9.46 -24.68
C PHE A 400 21.17 8.12 -25.37
N THR A 401 20.27 7.16 -25.34
CA THR A 401 20.47 5.87 -26.04
C THR A 401 20.16 6.01 -27.53
N ARG A 402 21.08 5.48 -28.33
CA ARG A 402 20.99 5.45 -29.80
C ARG A 402 21.57 4.13 -30.30
N LEU A 403 20.91 3.53 -31.29
CA LEU A 403 21.33 2.25 -31.88
C LEU A 403 22.13 2.43 -33.22
N HIS A 404 21.89 3.53 -33.90
CA HIS A 404 22.50 3.80 -35.21
C HIS A 404 23.47 5.00 -35.18
N ARG A 405 24.42 5.03 -36.14
CA ARG A 405 25.41 6.07 -36.25
C ARG A 405 24.75 7.42 -36.61
N ARG A 406 25.33 8.51 -36.11
CA ARG A 406 24.80 9.87 -36.23
C ARG A 406 24.71 10.40 -37.66
N GLU A 407 25.61 9.92 -38.53
CA GLU A 407 25.69 10.37 -39.93
C GLU A 407 24.52 9.89 -40.78
N LEU A 408 23.88 8.80 -40.40
CA LEU A 408 22.79 8.18 -41.16
C LEU A 408 21.41 8.60 -40.67
N TYR A 409 21.25 8.77 -39.36
CA TYR A 409 19.94 9.08 -38.76
C TYR A 409 20.09 10.18 -37.71
N PRO A 410 19.47 11.38 -37.91
CA PRO A 410 19.53 12.50 -36.98
C PRO A 410 18.71 12.20 -35.72
N GLY A 411 19.12 12.74 -34.57
CA GLY A 411 18.40 12.62 -33.33
C GLY A 411 19.30 12.77 -32.09
N THR A 412 18.71 13.11 -30.98
CA THR A 412 19.39 13.39 -29.70
C THR A 412 19.48 12.16 -28.79
N GLY A 413 18.56 11.17 -28.96
CA GLY A 413 18.40 10.01 -28.09
C GLY A 413 17.57 10.30 -26.82
N ILE A 414 16.85 11.45 -26.79
CA ILE A 414 15.99 11.83 -25.66
C ILE A 414 14.51 11.55 -25.97
N GLY A 415 14.09 11.60 -27.24
CA GLY A 415 12.68 11.52 -27.64
C GLY A 415 11.91 10.32 -27.07
N LEU A 416 12.48 9.10 -27.12
CA LEU A 416 11.81 7.92 -26.55
C LEU A 416 11.79 7.93 -25.01
N SER A 417 12.78 8.53 -24.37
CA SER A 417 12.74 8.70 -22.92
C SER A 417 11.64 9.69 -22.47
N ILE A 418 11.36 10.70 -23.32
CA ILE A 418 10.20 11.58 -23.17
C ILE A 418 8.90 10.77 -23.26
N VAL A 419 8.75 9.89 -24.26
CA VAL A 419 7.57 9.02 -24.40
C VAL A 419 7.36 8.17 -23.14
N LYS A 420 8.42 7.54 -22.64
CA LYS A 420 8.37 6.74 -21.40
C LYS A 420 7.94 7.60 -20.20
N LYS A 421 8.47 8.81 -20.07
CA LYS A 421 8.15 9.71 -18.97
C LYS A 421 6.71 10.20 -19.03
N VAL A 422 6.22 10.56 -20.22
CA VAL A 422 4.82 10.97 -20.44
C VAL A 422 3.87 9.82 -20.10
N ALA A 423 4.14 8.60 -20.58
CA ALA A 423 3.33 7.44 -20.25
C ALA A 423 3.27 7.23 -18.72
N ALA A 424 4.41 7.30 -18.03
CA ALA A 424 4.48 7.17 -16.57
C ALA A 424 3.70 8.28 -15.82
N ASN A 425 3.74 9.53 -16.29
CA ASN A 425 2.97 10.63 -15.70
C ASN A 425 1.45 10.42 -15.80
N HIS A 426 1.01 9.65 -16.81
CA HIS A 426 -0.37 9.24 -17.02
C HIS A 426 -0.68 7.86 -16.44
N GLN A 427 0.14 7.32 -15.52
CA GLN A 427 -0.02 5.99 -14.93
C GLN A 427 -0.08 4.87 -16.00
N GLY A 428 0.55 5.13 -17.12
CA GLY A 428 0.62 4.26 -18.29
C GLY A 428 1.96 3.55 -18.42
N PHE A 429 2.11 2.83 -19.52
CA PHE A 429 3.31 2.07 -19.83
C PHE A 429 3.65 2.16 -21.32
N VAL A 430 4.92 1.99 -21.67
CA VAL A 430 5.39 1.95 -23.06
C VAL A 430 6.32 0.77 -23.28
N TYR A 431 6.17 0.11 -24.43
CA TYR A 431 7.06 -0.94 -24.90
C TYR A 431 7.20 -0.88 -26.43
N ALA A 432 8.16 -1.61 -26.98
CA ALA A 432 8.40 -1.65 -28.41
C ALA A 432 8.67 -3.07 -28.88
N GLU A 433 8.18 -3.37 -30.08
CA GLU A 433 8.44 -4.61 -30.82
C GLU A 433 9.05 -4.24 -32.15
N SER A 434 10.15 -4.90 -32.53
CA SER A 434 10.84 -4.57 -33.77
C SER A 434 11.64 -5.76 -34.33
N GLU A 435 11.80 -5.75 -35.61
CA GLU A 435 12.68 -6.69 -36.35
C GLU A 435 13.49 -5.90 -37.36
N GLU A 436 14.80 -6.12 -37.38
CA GLU A 436 15.69 -5.46 -38.35
C GLU A 436 15.20 -5.64 -39.79
N GLY A 437 15.08 -4.55 -40.53
CA GLY A 437 14.58 -4.54 -41.89
C GLY A 437 13.07 -4.63 -42.08
N LYS A 438 12.27 -4.79 -41.01
CA LYS A 438 10.79 -4.87 -41.10
C LYS A 438 10.06 -3.69 -40.48
N GLY A 439 10.77 -2.84 -39.74
CA GLY A 439 10.21 -1.71 -39.03
C GLY A 439 9.98 -1.94 -37.52
N ALA A 440 9.30 -1.02 -36.88
CA ALA A 440 9.03 -1.08 -35.44
C ALA A 440 7.56 -0.75 -35.12
N THR A 441 7.10 -1.23 -33.98
CA THR A 441 5.82 -0.91 -33.37
C THR A 441 6.05 -0.42 -31.96
N PHE A 442 5.73 0.84 -31.71
CA PHE A 442 5.76 1.44 -30.38
C PHE A 442 4.37 1.40 -29.77
N SER A 443 4.23 0.76 -28.64
CA SER A 443 2.97 0.55 -27.94
C SER A 443 2.93 1.37 -26.67
N VAL A 444 1.88 2.20 -26.51
CA VAL A 444 1.65 3.04 -25.33
C VAL A 444 0.31 2.66 -24.71
N LEU A 445 0.35 2.31 -23.42
CA LEU A 445 -0.82 2.02 -22.62
C LEU A 445 -1.17 3.26 -21.77
N LEU A 446 -2.40 3.74 -21.88
CA LEU A 446 -2.93 4.78 -20.99
C LEU A 446 -4.21 4.27 -20.32
N PRO A 447 -4.41 4.51 -19.00
CA PRO A 447 -5.65 4.13 -18.34
C PRO A 447 -6.83 4.86 -18.96
N ARG A 448 -7.95 4.13 -19.11
CA ARG A 448 -9.19 4.71 -19.65
C ARG A 448 -9.91 5.55 -18.60
N ASP A 449 -9.88 5.12 -17.34
CA ASP A 449 -10.66 5.64 -16.23
C ASP A 449 -9.80 6.49 -15.25
N ALA A 450 -8.75 7.17 -15.75
CA ALA A 450 -7.81 7.96 -14.93
C ALA A 450 -8.37 9.33 -14.48
#